data_b4699ba1a8ae74995d41bd9bdc22c8f8
#
_entry.id   b4699ba1a8ae74995d41bd9bdc22c8f8
#
_cell.length_a   1.000
_cell.length_b   1.000
_cell.length_c   1.000
_cell.angle_alpha   90.00
_cell.angle_beta   90.00
_cell.angle_gamma   90.00
#
_symmetry.space_group_name_H-M   'P 1'
#
loop_
_entity.id
_entity.type
_entity.pdbx_description
1 polymer ?
#
loop_
_entity_poly.entity_id
_entity_poly.type
_entity_poly.pdbx_seq_one_letter_code
_entity_poly.pdbx_strand_id
1 'polypeptide(L)'
;MSKKQTGVRSLSDVKTLERFVQNLGEGIYITNEEGRILDANPAFLRIFGLESLDDLRNYKVSDFVDAEVRKQEVALLEREGSTRDRELQITRPDGAVRTVLDTWYLNKDPETGEPIFHGILVDITSRKNLETQLVEQSIRDPLTGCYNRRYLSTLFGAKRADDAQWGCIYTDIDHFKHYNDTHGHAAGDSVLIKMSRFLMRHVRAEEPVVRMGGDEFLVTLFDTDRADTEAIAHRLEQAAIERGPVSFSLGWASRENGESFEETVNRADRQLIQVRVVRRPERYTRRTPPEKKK
;
A
#
# COMPACT_ATOMS: atom_id res chain seq x y z
N MET A 1 -9.64 -19.24 -64.03
CA MET A 1 -9.74 -19.21 -62.58
C MET A 1 -8.37 -18.87 -62.01
N SER A 2 -8.16 -17.61 -61.70
CA SER A 2 -6.88 -17.11 -61.16
C SER A 2 -6.80 -17.42 -59.66
N LYS A 3 -5.84 -18.27 -59.26
CA LYS A 3 -5.53 -18.49 -57.84
C LYS A 3 -4.95 -17.20 -57.26
N LYS A 4 -5.74 -16.50 -56.44
CA LYS A 4 -5.23 -15.47 -55.55
C LYS A 4 -4.18 -16.15 -54.64
N GLN A 5 -2.90 -15.91 -54.91
CA GLN A 5 -1.85 -16.16 -53.91
C GLN A 5 -2.14 -15.26 -52.72
N THR A 6 -2.66 -15.83 -51.66
CA THR A 6 -2.65 -15.22 -50.33
C THR A 6 -1.19 -15.15 -49.90
N GLY A 7 -0.54 -14.02 -50.15
CA GLY A 7 0.82 -13.77 -49.67
C GLY A 7 0.86 -13.93 -48.13
N VAL A 8 1.64 -14.90 -47.68
CA VAL A 8 1.93 -15.06 -46.25
C VAL A 8 2.67 -13.80 -45.84
N ARG A 9 2.02 -12.94 -45.04
CA ARG A 9 2.65 -11.76 -44.48
C ARG A 9 3.68 -12.23 -43.43
N SER A 10 4.95 -11.85 -43.59
CA SER A 10 6.05 -12.20 -42.72
C SER A 10 6.51 -11.00 -41.92
N LEU A 11 6.97 -11.22 -40.69
CA LEU A 11 7.66 -10.19 -39.89
C LEU A 11 8.99 -9.73 -40.54
N SER A 12 9.47 -10.46 -41.58
CA SER A 12 10.60 -10.03 -42.40
C SER A 12 10.23 -8.99 -43.46
N ASP A 13 8.93 -8.74 -43.67
CA ASP A 13 8.47 -7.68 -44.57
C ASP A 13 8.42 -6.34 -43.82
N VAL A 14 9.22 -5.37 -44.24
CA VAL A 14 9.38 -4.06 -43.60
C VAL A 14 8.03 -3.36 -43.38
N LYS A 15 7.15 -3.34 -44.37
CA LYS A 15 5.84 -2.69 -44.26
C LYS A 15 4.92 -3.39 -43.24
N THR A 16 5.05 -4.69 -43.13
CA THR A 16 4.29 -5.46 -42.13
C THR A 16 4.83 -5.17 -40.73
N LEU A 17 6.16 -5.10 -40.57
CA LEU A 17 6.80 -4.77 -39.31
C LEU A 17 6.50 -3.31 -38.87
N GLU A 18 6.60 -2.35 -39.79
CA GLU A 18 6.22 -0.95 -39.51
C GLU A 18 4.80 -0.83 -39.00
N ARG A 19 3.84 -1.45 -39.69
CA ARG A 19 2.44 -1.45 -39.25
C ARG A 19 2.23 -2.13 -37.90
N PHE A 20 2.99 -3.18 -37.65
CA PHE A 20 2.93 -3.87 -36.35
C PHE A 20 3.41 -2.94 -35.23
N VAL A 21 4.59 -2.32 -35.37
CA VAL A 21 5.14 -1.38 -34.40
C VAL A 21 4.20 -0.18 -34.17
N GLN A 22 3.62 0.38 -35.25
CA GLN A 22 2.71 1.51 -35.15
C GLN A 22 1.39 1.20 -34.41
N ASN A 23 0.95 -0.06 -34.39
CA ASN A 23 -0.29 -0.47 -33.76
C ASN A 23 -0.09 -1.17 -32.41
N LEU A 24 1.15 -1.30 -31.91
CA LEU A 24 1.40 -1.83 -30.57
C LEU A 24 0.82 -0.90 -29.50
N GLY A 25 0.40 -1.50 -28.39
CA GLY A 25 0.01 -0.78 -27.16
C GLY A 25 1.20 -0.33 -26.35
N GLU A 26 2.33 -1.01 -26.51
CA GLU A 26 3.60 -0.76 -25.86
C GLU A 26 4.36 0.36 -26.58
N GLY A 27 5.00 1.24 -25.82
CA GLY A 27 5.87 2.27 -26.34
C GLY A 27 7.18 1.66 -26.87
N ILE A 28 7.45 1.84 -28.16
CA ILE A 28 8.72 1.47 -28.77
C ILE A 28 9.49 2.76 -29.03
N TYR A 29 10.77 2.79 -28.68
CA TYR A 29 11.59 3.99 -28.87
C TYR A 29 13.05 3.66 -29.13
N ILE A 30 13.75 4.63 -29.72
CA ILE A 30 15.17 4.59 -29.97
C ILE A 30 15.80 5.87 -29.39
N THR A 31 16.89 5.73 -28.63
CA THR A 31 17.64 6.87 -28.11
C THR A 31 19.12 6.74 -28.43
N ASN A 32 19.83 7.88 -28.47
CA ASN A 32 21.27 7.89 -28.49
C ASN A 32 21.88 7.87 -27.08
N GLU A 33 23.20 7.86 -26.99
CA GLU A 33 23.95 7.83 -25.73
C GLU A 33 23.65 9.04 -24.83
N GLU A 34 23.38 10.20 -25.41
CA GLU A 34 23.03 11.43 -24.70
C GLU A 34 21.60 11.44 -24.16
N GLY A 35 20.83 10.37 -24.40
CA GLY A 35 19.43 10.26 -24.01
C GLY A 35 18.46 11.04 -24.90
N ARG A 36 18.88 11.51 -26.08
CA ARG A 36 17.98 12.10 -27.07
C ARG A 36 17.14 10.99 -27.71
N ILE A 37 15.87 11.22 -27.80
CA ILE A 37 14.95 10.28 -28.44
C ILE A 37 15.00 10.53 -29.94
N LEU A 38 15.45 9.50 -30.68
CA LEU A 38 15.64 9.56 -32.13
C LEU A 38 14.35 9.20 -32.87
N ASP A 39 13.63 8.20 -32.37
CA ASP A 39 12.38 7.74 -32.94
C ASP A 39 11.50 7.08 -31.89
N ALA A 40 10.18 7.07 -32.10
CA ALA A 40 9.22 6.41 -31.24
C ALA A 40 7.90 6.10 -31.96
N ASN A 41 7.22 5.06 -31.51
CA ASN A 41 5.89 4.73 -32.02
C ASN A 41 4.77 5.57 -31.36
N PRO A 42 3.53 5.57 -31.89
CA PRO A 42 2.42 6.33 -31.31
C PRO A 42 2.07 5.97 -29.86
N ALA A 43 2.32 4.73 -29.44
CA ALA A 43 2.07 4.33 -28.05
C ALA A 43 3.02 5.04 -27.10
N PHE A 44 4.29 5.17 -27.43
CA PHE A 44 5.25 5.94 -26.66
C PHE A 44 4.78 7.39 -26.46
N LEU A 45 4.37 8.06 -27.54
CA LEU A 45 3.85 9.43 -27.45
C LEU A 45 2.67 9.54 -26.49
N ARG A 46 1.71 8.59 -26.58
CA ARG A 46 0.56 8.55 -25.67
C ARG A 46 0.97 8.34 -24.19
N ILE A 47 1.97 7.48 -23.93
CA ILE A 47 2.47 7.23 -22.57
C ILE A 47 3.08 8.50 -21.98
N PHE A 48 3.80 9.28 -22.78
CA PHE A 48 4.42 10.54 -22.36
C PHE A 48 3.50 11.76 -22.47
N GLY A 49 2.30 11.61 -23.05
CA GLY A 49 1.35 12.71 -23.22
C GLY A 49 1.79 13.73 -24.28
N LEU A 50 2.46 13.27 -25.32
CA LEU A 50 2.95 14.07 -26.46
C LEU A 50 2.08 13.80 -27.70
N GLU A 51 1.94 14.80 -28.55
CA GLU A 51 1.07 14.71 -29.74
C GLU A 51 1.86 14.26 -30.98
N SER A 52 3.16 14.58 -31.05
CA SER A 52 3.97 14.32 -32.22
C SER A 52 5.43 13.97 -31.88
N LEU A 53 6.13 13.41 -32.87
CA LEU A 53 7.58 13.20 -32.78
C LEU A 53 8.36 14.53 -32.73
N ASP A 54 7.81 15.61 -33.29
CA ASP A 54 8.44 16.93 -33.23
C ASP A 54 8.43 17.50 -31.82
N ASP A 55 7.35 17.25 -31.07
CA ASP A 55 7.30 17.60 -29.63
C ASP A 55 8.38 16.85 -28.86
N LEU A 56 8.57 15.58 -29.19
CA LEU A 56 9.55 14.71 -28.55
C LEU A 56 10.99 15.20 -28.69
N ARG A 57 11.34 15.87 -29.80
CA ARG A 57 12.68 16.44 -30.04
C ARG A 57 13.09 17.51 -29.03
N ASN A 58 12.12 18.09 -28.32
CA ASN A 58 12.37 19.10 -27.30
C ASN A 58 12.78 18.48 -25.96
N TYR A 59 12.71 17.16 -25.82
CA TYR A 59 12.93 16.43 -24.58
C TYR A 59 14.06 15.41 -24.70
N LYS A 60 14.67 15.13 -23.55
CA LYS A 60 15.56 13.99 -23.34
C LYS A 60 14.94 13.04 -22.32
N VAL A 61 15.41 11.81 -22.25
CA VAL A 61 14.98 10.84 -21.23
C VAL A 61 15.13 11.40 -19.82
N SER A 62 16.18 12.18 -19.55
CA SER A 62 16.41 12.85 -18.26
C SER A 62 15.35 13.88 -17.85
N ASP A 63 14.50 14.31 -18.76
CA ASP A 63 13.44 15.27 -18.45
C ASP A 63 12.20 14.54 -17.87
N PHE A 64 12.14 13.23 -18.03
CA PHE A 64 11.02 12.39 -17.59
C PHE A 64 11.37 11.47 -16.42
N VAL A 65 12.65 11.16 -16.23
CA VAL A 65 13.15 10.22 -15.23
C VAL A 65 14.15 10.93 -14.32
N ASP A 66 14.13 10.59 -13.03
CA ASP A 66 15.10 11.13 -12.07
C ASP A 66 16.54 10.86 -12.52
N ALA A 67 17.41 11.88 -12.38
CA ALA A 67 18.79 11.84 -12.88
C ALA A 67 19.64 10.74 -12.22
N GLU A 68 19.40 10.45 -10.92
CA GLU A 68 20.15 9.40 -10.21
C GLU A 68 19.70 8.02 -10.65
N VAL A 69 18.39 7.82 -10.87
CA VAL A 69 17.83 6.61 -11.45
C VAL A 69 18.42 6.36 -12.83
N ARG A 70 18.46 7.40 -13.68
CA ARG A 70 19.04 7.31 -15.02
C ARG A 70 20.50 6.90 -14.99
N LYS A 71 21.30 7.47 -14.11
CA LYS A 71 22.72 7.16 -13.97
C LYS A 71 22.96 5.69 -13.57
N GLN A 72 22.14 5.17 -12.63
CA GLN A 72 22.20 3.77 -12.23
C GLN A 72 21.85 2.82 -13.38
N GLU A 73 20.88 3.20 -14.21
CA GLU A 73 20.47 2.43 -15.38
C GLU A 73 21.55 2.35 -16.44
N VAL A 74 22.18 3.48 -16.78
CA VAL A 74 23.28 3.50 -17.75
C VAL A 74 24.44 2.62 -17.27
N ALA A 75 24.84 2.74 -16.01
CA ALA A 75 25.89 1.91 -15.43
C ALA A 75 25.57 0.40 -15.45
N LEU A 76 24.30 0.05 -15.22
CA LEU A 76 23.84 -1.32 -15.30
C LEU A 76 23.92 -1.86 -16.74
N LEU A 77 23.50 -1.05 -17.69
CA LEU A 77 23.50 -1.39 -19.10
C LEU A 77 24.91 -1.60 -19.68
N GLU A 78 25.86 -0.72 -19.33
CA GLU A 78 27.26 -0.88 -19.71
C GLU A 78 27.85 -2.21 -19.23
N ARG A 79 27.40 -2.69 -18.09
CA ARG A 79 27.84 -3.95 -17.50
C ARG A 79 27.17 -5.18 -18.10
N GLU A 80 25.85 -5.09 -18.37
CA GLU A 80 24.99 -6.25 -18.70
C GLU A 80 24.53 -6.27 -20.17
N GLY A 81 24.71 -5.16 -20.91
CA GLY A 81 24.32 -5.02 -22.32
C GLY A 81 22.82 -4.92 -22.57
N SER A 82 21.98 -5.18 -21.57
CA SER A 82 20.53 -5.03 -21.63
C SER A 82 19.93 -4.92 -20.22
N THR A 83 18.76 -4.28 -20.14
CA THR A 83 17.91 -4.33 -18.92
C THR A 83 16.55 -4.90 -19.28
N ARG A 84 15.88 -5.53 -18.33
CA ARG A 84 14.53 -6.09 -18.55
C ARG A 84 13.61 -5.73 -17.39
N ASP A 85 12.37 -5.40 -17.75
CA ASP A 85 11.26 -5.19 -16.82
C ASP A 85 11.61 -4.26 -15.63
N ARG A 86 12.37 -3.19 -15.92
CA ARG A 86 12.69 -2.19 -14.91
C ARG A 86 11.48 -1.32 -14.63
N GLU A 87 10.99 -1.36 -13.41
CA GLU A 87 9.90 -0.51 -12.97
C GLU A 87 10.42 0.90 -12.68
N LEU A 88 9.88 1.89 -13.39
CA LEU A 88 10.25 3.29 -13.30
C LEU A 88 9.02 4.17 -13.12
N GLN A 89 9.19 5.31 -12.47
CA GLN A 89 8.23 6.39 -12.52
C GLN A 89 8.71 7.46 -13.50
N ILE A 90 7.83 7.82 -14.42
CA ILE A 90 8.04 8.93 -15.35
C ILE A 90 7.07 10.06 -15.00
N THR A 91 7.53 11.29 -15.13
CA THR A 91 6.72 12.50 -15.00
C THR A 91 6.50 13.10 -16.37
N ARG A 92 5.26 13.22 -16.79
CA ARG A 92 4.86 13.84 -18.05
C ARG A 92 5.04 15.36 -18.02
N PRO A 93 5.07 16.03 -19.18
CA PRO A 93 5.07 17.49 -19.25
C PRO A 93 3.85 18.15 -18.60
N ASP A 94 2.70 17.46 -18.55
CA ASP A 94 1.50 17.91 -17.88
C ASP A 94 1.51 17.69 -16.35
N GLY A 95 2.62 17.15 -15.80
CA GLY A 95 2.80 16.83 -14.40
C GLY A 95 2.22 15.49 -13.97
N ALA A 96 1.56 14.75 -14.85
CA ALA A 96 1.02 13.43 -14.52
C ALA A 96 2.15 12.39 -14.35
N VAL A 97 2.10 11.63 -13.27
CA VAL A 97 3.04 10.54 -13.01
C VAL A 97 2.50 9.23 -13.60
N ARG A 98 3.37 8.48 -14.27
CA ARG A 98 3.10 7.14 -14.78
C ARG A 98 4.10 6.16 -14.23
N THR A 99 3.64 4.95 -13.95
CA THR A 99 4.53 3.82 -13.64
C THR A 99 4.66 2.96 -14.87
N VAL A 100 5.90 2.73 -15.30
CA VAL A 100 6.19 1.98 -16.52
C VAL A 100 7.15 0.83 -16.24
N LEU A 101 7.07 -0.23 -17.04
CA LEU A 101 8.13 -1.22 -17.16
C LEU A 101 8.94 -0.89 -18.39
N ASP A 102 10.23 -0.70 -18.22
CA ASP A 102 11.19 -0.40 -19.29
C ASP A 102 12.15 -1.56 -19.52
N THR A 103 12.29 -1.94 -20.80
CA THR A 103 13.21 -2.97 -21.27
C THR A 103 13.99 -2.38 -22.42
N TRP A 104 15.31 -2.38 -22.36
CA TRP A 104 16.16 -1.79 -23.38
C TRP A 104 17.41 -2.60 -23.65
N TYR A 105 17.89 -2.43 -24.89
CA TYR A 105 19.03 -3.11 -25.45
C TYR A 105 19.98 -2.12 -26.06
N LEU A 106 21.27 -2.29 -25.79
CA LEU A 106 22.33 -1.56 -26.49
C LEU A 106 22.56 -2.17 -27.87
N ASN A 107 22.52 -1.34 -28.88
CA ASN A 107 22.86 -1.67 -30.25
C ASN A 107 23.85 -0.65 -30.79
N LYS A 108 24.32 -0.87 -32.01
CA LYS A 108 25.11 0.10 -32.77
C LYS A 108 24.30 0.56 -33.97
N ASP A 109 24.33 1.86 -34.21
CA ASP A 109 23.80 2.45 -35.43
C ASP A 109 24.51 1.83 -36.63
N PRO A 110 23.79 1.27 -37.61
CA PRO A 110 24.41 0.58 -38.75
C PRO A 110 25.16 1.52 -39.70
N GLU A 111 24.86 2.82 -39.70
CA GLU A 111 25.51 3.81 -40.59
C GLU A 111 26.69 4.51 -39.93
N THR A 112 26.53 4.90 -38.66
CA THR A 112 27.56 5.67 -37.92
C THR A 112 28.44 4.82 -37.03
N GLY A 113 27.97 3.62 -36.61
CA GLY A 113 28.62 2.75 -35.63
C GLY A 113 28.47 3.24 -34.18
N GLU A 114 27.77 4.34 -33.94
CA GLU A 114 27.55 4.92 -32.62
C GLU A 114 26.60 4.06 -31.78
N PRO A 115 26.70 4.12 -30.44
CA PRO A 115 25.75 3.41 -29.56
C PRO A 115 24.34 3.99 -29.69
N ILE A 116 23.37 3.11 -29.90
CA ILE A 116 21.94 3.42 -29.86
C ILE A 116 21.23 2.45 -28.92
N PHE A 117 20.18 2.92 -28.27
CA PHE A 117 19.40 2.12 -27.33
C PHE A 117 17.98 1.92 -27.89
N HIS A 118 17.58 0.67 -28.04
CA HIS A 118 16.23 0.30 -28.43
C HIS A 118 15.45 -0.07 -27.17
N GLY A 119 14.33 0.57 -26.93
CA GLY A 119 13.53 0.34 -25.74
C GLY A 119 12.09 -0.06 -26.03
N ILE A 120 11.55 -0.87 -25.14
CA ILE A 120 10.12 -1.22 -25.06
C ILE A 120 9.62 -0.78 -23.70
N LEU A 121 8.56 0.01 -23.70
CA LEU A 121 8.00 0.64 -22.51
C LEU A 121 6.51 0.27 -22.37
N VAL A 122 6.15 -0.31 -21.24
CA VAL A 122 4.78 -0.75 -20.93
C VAL A 122 4.23 0.12 -19.81
N ASP A 123 3.12 0.83 -20.05
CA ASP A 123 2.44 1.57 -18.99
C ASP A 123 1.66 0.60 -18.09
N ILE A 124 2.10 0.48 -16.85
CA ILE A 124 1.49 -0.35 -15.80
C ILE A 124 0.78 0.48 -14.73
N THR A 125 0.56 1.78 -14.96
CA THR A 125 -0.03 2.69 -13.98
C THR A 125 -1.40 2.19 -13.48
N SER A 126 -2.28 1.83 -14.40
CA SER A 126 -3.60 1.31 -14.04
C SER A 126 -3.52 0.02 -13.24
N ARG A 127 -2.61 -0.88 -13.60
CA ARG A 127 -2.37 -2.13 -12.87
C ARG A 127 -1.89 -1.84 -11.44
N LYS A 128 -0.90 -0.95 -11.28
CA LYS A 128 -0.38 -0.56 -9.96
C LYS A 128 -1.43 0.11 -9.08
N ASN A 129 -2.25 0.97 -9.66
CA ASN A 129 -3.34 1.61 -8.93
C ASN A 129 -4.37 0.58 -8.45
N LEU A 130 -4.73 -0.39 -9.28
CA LEU A 130 -5.62 -1.49 -8.89
C LEU A 130 -5.01 -2.38 -7.81
N GLU A 131 -3.72 -2.73 -7.92
CA GLU A 131 -2.99 -3.48 -6.91
C GLU A 131 -3.01 -2.74 -5.56
N THR A 132 -2.72 -1.44 -5.56
CA THR A 132 -2.77 -0.59 -4.36
C THR A 132 -4.18 -0.54 -3.76
N GLN A 133 -5.21 -0.33 -4.58
CA GLN A 133 -6.60 -0.34 -4.14
C GLN A 133 -7.02 -1.68 -3.52
N LEU A 134 -6.62 -2.79 -4.14
CA LEU A 134 -6.89 -4.13 -3.60
C LEU A 134 -6.20 -4.37 -2.25
N VAL A 135 -4.95 -3.91 -2.10
CA VAL A 135 -4.25 -3.97 -0.82
C VAL A 135 -5.00 -3.13 0.23
N GLU A 136 -5.35 -1.88 -0.08
CA GLU A 136 -6.10 -1.01 0.83
C GLU A 136 -7.45 -1.61 1.23
N GLN A 137 -8.22 -2.16 0.30
CA GLN A 137 -9.46 -2.85 0.59
C GLN A 137 -9.25 -4.10 1.45
N SER A 138 -8.14 -4.81 1.25
CA SER A 138 -7.80 -6.01 2.02
C SER A 138 -7.42 -5.72 3.47
N ILE A 139 -6.90 -4.52 3.78
CA ILE A 139 -6.43 -4.13 5.11
C ILE A 139 -7.38 -3.21 5.87
N ARG A 140 -8.49 -2.77 5.26
CA ARG A 140 -9.51 -1.95 5.91
C ARG A 140 -10.70 -2.79 6.36
N ASP A 141 -11.34 -2.37 7.45
CA ASP A 141 -12.64 -2.89 7.88
C ASP A 141 -13.75 -2.18 7.11
N PRO A 142 -14.60 -2.91 6.36
CA PRO A 142 -15.58 -2.28 5.46
C PRO A 142 -16.70 -1.53 6.20
N LEU A 143 -16.97 -1.85 7.47
CA LEU A 143 -18.00 -1.17 8.25
C LEU A 143 -17.49 0.15 8.83
N THR A 144 -16.32 0.12 9.43
CA THR A 144 -15.81 1.22 10.26
C THR A 144 -14.81 2.11 9.53
N GLY A 145 -14.19 1.63 8.44
CA GLY A 145 -13.15 2.31 7.68
C GLY A 145 -11.77 2.33 8.36
N CYS A 146 -11.65 1.91 9.61
CA CYS A 146 -10.36 1.73 10.26
C CYS A 146 -9.62 0.50 9.70
N TYR A 147 -8.38 0.27 10.12
CA TYR A 147 -7.67 -0.92 9.69
C TYR A 147 -8.34 -2.19 10.26
N ASN A 148 -8.24 -3.31 9.55
CA ASN A 148 -8.64 -4.61 10.05
C ASN A 148 -7.44 -5.35 10.68
N ARG A 149 -7.69 -6.49 11.36
CA ARG A 149 -6.65 -7.28 12.01
C ARG A 149 -5.51 -7.71 11.07
N ARG A 150 -5.79 -7.89 9.76
CA ARG A 150 -4.78 -8.29 8.77
C ARG A 150 -3.69 -7.22 8.61
N TYR A 151 -4.02 -5.95 8.79
CA TYR A 151 -3.05 -4.86 8.73
C TYR A 151 -1.87 -5.04 9.71
N LEU A 152 -2.10 -5.66 10.85
CA LEU A 152 -1.05 -5.88 11.86
C LEU A 152 0.10 -6.75 11.34
N SER A 153 -0.18 -7.74 10.49
CA SER A 153 0.87 -8.54 9.87
C SER A 153 1.73 -7.74 8.88
N THR A 154 1.14 -6.75 8.23
CA THR A 154 1.87 -5.81 7.36
C THR A 154 2.71 -4.84 8.20
N LEU A 155 2.17 -4.38 9.33
CA LEU A 155 2.81 -3.38 10.18
C LEU A 155 4.01 -3.95 10.95
N PHE A 156 3.89 -5.16 11.48
CA PHE A 156 4.86 -5.80 12.36
C PHE A 156 5.60 -6.99 11.72
N GLY A 157 5.20 -7.40 10.50
CA GLY A 157 5.85 -8.50 9.77
C GLY A 157 7.18 -8.18 9.10
N ALA A 158 7.51 -6.90 8.93
CA ALA A 158 8.83 -6.45 8.50
C ALA A 158 9.63 -6.08 9.74
N LYS A 159 10.92 -6.48 9.84
CA LYS A 159 11.92 -6.26 10.92
C LYS A 159 11.92 -4.90 11.67
N ARG A 160 10.96 -4.05 11.42
CA ARG A 160 10.84 -2.70 11.98
C ARG A 160 10.39 -2.69 13.45
N ALA A 161 9.88 -3.83 13.95
CA ALA A 161 9.29 -3.90 15.29
C ALA A 161 10.29 -4.25 16.40
N ASP A 162 11.45 -4.82 16.06
CA ASP A 162 12.32 -5.43 17.09
C ASP A 162 13.12 -4.42 17.92
N ASP A 163 13.36 -3.20 17.43
CA ASP A 163 14.14 -2.18 18.14
C ASP A 163 13.39 -0.86 18.44
N ALA A 164 12.17 -0.67 17.93
CA ALA A 164 11.44 0.58 18.11
C ALA A 164 10.68 0.60 19.45
N GLN A 165 10.67 1.77 20.10
CA GLN A 165 9.74 2.04 21.20
C GLN A 165 8.33 2.22 20.64
N TRP A 166 7.38 1.48 21.16
CA TRP A 166 5.97 1.63 20.82
C TRP A 166 5.07 1.14 21.96
N GLY A 167 3.84 1.62 21.96
CA GLY A 167 2.81 1.17 22.88
C GLY A 167 1.52 0.80 22.15
N CYS A 168 0.58 0.26 22.90
CA CYS A 168 -0.76 -0.02 22.38
C CYS A 168 -1.85 0.21 23.42
N ILE A 169 -3.04 0.49 22.92
CA ILE A 169 -4.26 0.61 23.72
C ILE A 169 -5.28 -0.36 23.14
N TYR A 170 -5.69 -1.35 23.92
CA TYR A 170 -6.72 -2.32 23.55
C TYR A 170 -8.06 -1.87 24.14
N THR A 171 -9.11 -1.81 23.32
CA THR A 171 -10.42 -1.33 23.76
C THR A 171 -11.50 -2.31 23.36
N ASP A 172 -12.57 -2.38 24.14
CA ASP A 172 -13.73 -3.23 23.89
C ASP A 172 -15.00 -2.53 24.40
N ILE A 173 -16.06 -2.49 23.57
CA ILE A 173 -17.32 -1.83 23.86
C ILE A 173 -18.08 -2.61 24.96
N ASP A 174 -18.42 -1.90 26.03
CA ASP A 174 -19.12 -2.52 27.15
C ASP A 174 -20.53 -2.95 26.78
N HIS A 175 -20.85 -4.25 27.05
CA HIS A 175 -22.15 -4.85 26.80
C HIS A 175 -22.65 -4.79 25.35
N PHE A 176 -21.75 -4.78 24.38
CA PHE A 176 -22.11 -4.64 22.97
C PHE A 176 -23.13 -5.68 22.49
N LYS A 177 -22.97 -6.94 22.94
CA LYS A 177 -23.95 -7.99 22.63
C LYS A 177 -25.33 -7.61 23.14
N HIS A 178 -25.45 -7.17 24.39
CA HIS A 178 -26.74 -6.77 24.97
C HIS A 178 -27.34 -5.55 24.25
N TYR A 179 -26.47 -4.62 23.81
CA TYR A 179 -26.89 -3.48 23.01
C TYR A 179 -27.52 -3.95 21.68
N ASN A 180 -26.86 -4.88 20.98
CA ASN A 180 -27.39 -5.46 19.75
C ASN A 180 -28.71 -6.20 19.95
N ASP A 181 -28.80 -7.01 21.03
CA ASP A 181 -30.00 -7.77 21.35
C ASP A 181 -31.19 -6.84 21.65
N THR A 182 -30.92 -5.63 22.14
CA THR A 182 -31.95 -4.65 22.51
C THR A 182 -32.35 -3.73 21.38
N HIS A 183 -31.37 -3.26 20.59
CA HIS A 183 -31.55 -2.19 19.59
C HIS A 183 -31.39 -2.65 18.13
N GLY A 184 -31.02 -3.91 17.92
CA GLY A 184 -30.77 -4.51 16.62
C GLY A 184 -29.36 -4.24 16.07
N HIS A 185 -28.92 -5.08 15.14
CA HIS A 185 -27.57 -5.03 14.56
C HIS A 185 -27.24 -3.72 13.85
N ALA A 186 -28.21 -3.09 13.17
CA ALA A 186 -27.99 -1.80 12.50
C ALA A 186 -27.63 -0.66 13.49
N ALA A 187 -28.20 -0.70 14.72
CA ALA A 187 -27.82 0.23 15.77
C ALA A 187 -26.41 -0.08 16.30
N GLY A 188 -26.07 -1.36 16.46
CA GLY A 188 -24.71 -1.79 16.80
C GLY A 188 -23.66 -1.37 15.77
N ASP A 189 -23.96 -1.52 14.49
CA ASP A 189 -23.08 -1.06 13.39
C ASP A 189 -22.82 0.45 13.50
N SER A 190 -23.87 1.23 13.81
CA SER A 190 -23.73 2.67 14.03
C SER A 190 -22.83 3.00 15.22
N VAL A 191 -22.89 2.20 16.29
CA VAL A 191 -22.01 2.34 17.46
C VAL A 191 -20.57 2.03 17.10
N LEU A 192 -20.31 0.97 16.36
CA LEU A 192 -18.96 0.59 15.88
C LEU A 192 -18.33 1.70 15.01
N ILE A 193 -19.11 2.27 14.09
CA ILE A 193 -18.68 3.42 13.27
C ILE A 193 -18.36 4.64 14.14
N LYS A 194 -19.18 4.94 15.12
CA LYS A 194 -18.95 6.07 16.04
C LYS A 194 -17.70 5.83 16.91
N MET A 195 -17.52 4.61 17.39
CA MET A 195 -16.36 4.21 18.20
C MET A 195 -15.06 4.35 17.40
N SER A 196 -15.01 3.82 16.19
CA SER A 196 -13.82 3.95 15.34
C SER A 196 -13.45 5.42 15.05
N ARG A 197 -14.46 6.25 14.73
CA ARG A 197 -14.26 7.69 14.52
C ARG A 197 -13.81 8.41 15.79
N PHE A 198 -14.34 8.02 16.94
CA PHE A 198 -13.91 8.55 18.23
C PHE A 198 -12.42 8.25 18.46
N LEU A 199 -12.00 6.99 18.33
CA LEU A 199 -10.60 6.61 18.48
C LEU A 199 -9.69 7.38 17.52
N MET A 200 -10.01 7.38 16.21
CA MET A 200 -9.19 8.07 15.19
C MET A 200 -9.07 9.59 15.41
N ARG A 201 -10.02 10.23 16.09
CA ARG A 201 -9.95 11.67 16.42
C ARG A 201 -9.09 11.99 17.63
N HIS A 202 -8.81 11.01 18.47
CA HIS A 202 -8.07 11.18 19.73
C HIS A 202 -6.63 10.69 19.66
N VAL A 203 -6.22 10.15 18.52
CA VAL A 203 -4.86 9.70 18.21
C VAL A 203 -4.32 10.46 17.00
N ARG A 204 -3.00 10.41 16.75
CA ARG A 204 -2.38 11.05 15.60
C ARG A 204 -2.75 10.34 14.30
N ALA A 205 -2.61 11.01 13.16
CA ALA A 205 -2.96 10.44 11.86
C ALA A 205 -2.10 9.21 11.48
N GLU A 206 -0.86 9.19 11.94
CA GLU A 206 0.09 8.10 11.75
C GLU A 206 -0.11 6.92 12.72
N GLU A 207 -0.95 7.07 13.75
CA GLU A 207 -1.26 6.04 14.74
C GLU A 207 -2.46 5.21 14.26
N PRO A 208 -2.24 3.96 13.83
CA PRO A 208 -3.32 3.16 13.27
C PRO A 208 -4.32 2.73 14.34
N VAL A 209 -5.59 2.88 14.01
CA VAL A 209 -6.71 2.27 14.73
C VAL A 209 -7.12 1.02 13.97
N VAL A 210 -7.10 -0.13 14.63
CA VAL A 210 -7.36 -1.45 14.07
C VAL A 210 -8.58 -2.07 14.74
N ARG A 211 -9.54 -2.53 13.96
CA ARG A 211 -10.62 -3.36 14.47
C ARG A 211 -10.17 -4.82 14.53
N MET A 212 -10.05 -5.36 15.74
CA MET A 212 -9.55 -6.72 15.98
C MET A 212 -10.61 -7.78 15.65
N GLY A 213 -11.86 -7.47 15.85
CA GLY A 213 -13.03 -8.29 15.57
C GLY A 213 -14.19 -7.90 16.47
N GLY A 214 -15.43 -8.10 16.02
CA GLY A 214 -16.59 -7.76 16.82
C GLY A 214 -16.60 -6.29 17.26
N ASP A 215 -16.47 -6.08 18.55
CA ASP A 215 -16.48 -4.80 19.27
C ASP A 215 -15.11 -4.38 19.83
N GLU A 216 -14.05 -5.09 19.45
CA GLU A 216 -12.69 -4.88 19.93
C GLU A 216 -11.87 -4.03 18.95
N PHE A 217 -11.14 -3.04 19.51
CA PHE A 217 -10.23 -2.19 18.75
C PHE A 217 -8.85 -2.13 19.41
N LEU A 218 -7.82 -2.01 18.58
CA LEU A 218 -6.42 -1.79 18.99
C LEU A 218 -5.93 -0.48 18.37
N VAL A 219 -5.35 0.37 19.20
CA VAL A 219 -4.58 1.53 18.75
C VAL A 219 -3.11 1.21 18.94
N THR A 220 -2.28 1.43 17.93
CA THR A 220 -0.82 1.30 18.04
C THR A 220 -0.20 2.70 18.05
N LEU A 221 0.71 2.92 18.99
CA LEU A 221 1.36 4.20 19.23
C LEU A 221 2.85 4.04 18.95
N PHE A 222 3.37 4.75 17.94
CA PHE A 222 4.77 4.68 17.56
C PHE A 222 5.59 5.77 18.27
N ASP A 223 6.86 5.49 18.47
CA ASP A 223 7.83 6.41 19.10
C ASP A 223 7.31 6.94 20.47
N THR A 224 6.65 6.05 21.24
CA THR A 224 6.11 6.36 22.55
C THR A 224 6.72 5.44 23.62
N ASP A 225 7.12 6.03 24.72
CA ASP A 225 7.51 5.29 25.90
C ASP A 225 6.31 4.88 26.77
N ARG A 226 6.62 4.32 27.95
CA ARG A 226 5.58 3.89 28.87
C ARG A 226 4.75 5.06 29.42
N ALA A 227 5.40 6.17 29.75
CA ALA A 227 4.73 7.33 30.32
C ALA A 227 3.81 7.99 29.29
N ASP A 228 4.27 8.12 28.06
CA ASP A 228 3.49 8.65 26.95
C ASP A 228 2.28 7.76 26.62
N THR A 229 2.50 6.42 26.57
CA THR A 229 1.41 5.45 26.34
C THR A 229 0.34 5.55 27.40
N GLU A 230 0.73 5.63 28.68
CA GLU A 230 -0.18 5.81 29.82
C GLU A 230 -0.94 7.13 29.74
N ALA A 231 -0.24 8.23 29.43
CA ALA A 231 -0.87 9.55 29.31
C ALA A 231 -1.90 9.59 28.18
N ILE A 232 -1.60 8.95 27.02
CA ILE A 232 -2.55 8.84 25.90
C ILE A 232 -3.76 7.99 26.31
N ALA A 233 -3.55 6.86 26.99
CA ALA A 233 -4.63 6.00 27.47
C ALA A 233 -5.56 6.74 28.45
N HIS A 234 -5.01 7.45 29.43
CA HIS A 234 -5.79 8.27 30.36
C HIS A 234 -6.54 9.41 29.67
N ARG A 235 -5.92 10.09 28.71
CA ARG A 235 -6.59 11.13 27.91
C ARG A 235 -7.78 10.54 27.16
N LEU A 236 -7.63 9.35 26.60
CA LEU A 236 -8.71 8.66 25.89
C LEU A 236 -9.85 8.26 26.84
N GLU A 237 -9.55 7.78 28.05
CA GLU A 237 -10.55 7.50 29.09
C GLU A 237 -11.33 8.75 29.49
N GLN A 238 -10.65 9.86 29.74
CA GLN A 238 -11.29 11.13 30.09
C GLN A 238 -12.19 11.63 28.97
N ALA A 239 -11.71 11.61 27.74
CA ALA A 239 -12.53 11.98 26.57
C ALA A 239 -13.75 11.07 26.39
N ALA A 240 -13.63 9.79 26.75
CA ALA A 240 -14.74 8.84 26.71
C ALA A 240 -15.84 9.17 27.75
N ILE A 241 -15.46 9.59 28.94
CA ILE A 241 -16.39 10.00 29.99
C ILE A 241 -17.16 11.26 29.58
N GLU A 242 -16.47 12.22 28.95
CA GLU A 242 -17.07 13.51 28.60
C GLU A 242 -17.93 13.43 27.34
N ARG A 243 -17.47 12.74 26.30
CA ARG A 243 -18.04 12.77 24.94
C ARG A 243 -17.96 11.43 24.22
N GLY A 244 -17.79 10.34 24.96
CA GLY A 244 -17.74 9.01 24.36
C GLY A 244 -19.02 8.64 23.63
N PRO A 245 -18.95 7.93 22.51
CA PRO A 245 -20.12 7.50 21.74
C PRO A 245 -20.92 6.40 22.46
N VAL A 246 -20.23 5.66 23.33
CA VAL A 246 -20.74 4.50 24.08
C VAL A 246 -19.74 4.19 25.20
N SER A 247 -20.20 3.50 26.25
CA SER A 247 -19.29 2.99 27.29
C SER A 247 -18.36 1.92 26.72
N PHE A 248 -17.07 2.06 26.97
CA PHE A 248 -16.07 1.05 26.63
C PHE A 248 -15.02 0.94 27.73
N SER A 249 -14.36 -0.19 27.78
CA SER A 249 -13.22 -0.44 28.67
C SER A 249 -11.94 -0.43 27.84
N LEU A 250 -10.82 -0.01 28.43
CA LEU A 250 -9.53 -0.07 27.78
C LEU A 250 -8.45 -0.63 28.72
N GLY A 251 -7.42 -1.21 28.12
CA GLY A 251 -6.16 -1.56 28.74
C GLY A 251 -5.03 -1.09 27.79
N TRP A 252 -3.87 -0.84 28.35
CA TRP A 252 -2.73 -0.38 27.61
C TRP A 252 -1.44 -1.10 28.01
N ALA A 253 -0.48 -1.13 27.10
CA ALA A 253 0.86 -1.63 27.36
C ALA A 253 1.86 -0.90 26.49
N SER A 254 3.04 -0.60 27.04
CA SER A 254 4.22 -0.19 26.29
C SER A 254 5.12 -1.41 26.14
N ARG A 255 5.73 -1.59 24.96
CA ARG A 255 6.64 -2.69 24.66
C ARG A 255 7.81 -2.71 25.63
N GLU A 256 8.17 -3.87 26.15
CA GLU A 256 9.36 -4.12 26.93
C GLU A 256 10.47 -4.73 26.05
N ASN A 257 11.73 -4.57 26.45
CA ASN A 257 12.87 -5.09 25.68
C ASN A 257 12.75 -6.59 25.44
N GLY A 258 12.87 -7.01 24.18
CA GLY A 258 12.77 -8.41 23.76
C GLY A 258 11.34 -8.94 23.65
N GLU A 259 10.32 -8.13 23.96
CA GLU A 259 8.91 -8.52 23.88
C GLU A 259 8.42 -8.46 22.44
N SER A 260 7.70 -9.50 22.03
CA SER A 260 7.04 -9.54 20.71
C SER A 260 5.79 -8.65 20.70
N PHE A 261 5.30 -8.35 19.49
CA PHE A 261 4.04 -7.65 19.32
C PHE A 261 2.87 -8.33 20.05
N GLU A 262 2.76 -9.65 19.89
CA GLU A 262 1.66 -10.42 20.50
C GLU A 262 1.73 -10.40 22.04
N GLU A 263 2.90 -10.45 22.62
CA GLU A 263 3.08 -10.39 24.07
C GLU A 263 2.66 -9.04 24.63
N THR A 264 3.05 -7.94 23.97
CA THR A 264 2.67 -6.58 24.38
C THR A 264 1.15 -6.39 24.29
N VAL A 265 0.53 -6.79 23.16
CA VAL A 265 -0.93 -6.70 22.98
C VAL A 265 -1.67 -7.56 24.02
N ASN A 266 -1.19 -8.77 24.30
CA ASN A 266 -1.76 -9.63 25.34
C ASN A 266 -1.65 -9.02 26.76
N ARG A 267 -0.66 -8.18 27.03
CA ARG A 267 -0.60 -7.43 28.30
C ARG A 267 -1.66 -6.35 28.37
N ALA A 268 -1.86 -5.60 27.27
CA ALA A 268 -2.93 -4.62 27.18
C ALA A 268 -4.32 -5.26 27.35
N ASP A 269 -4.58 -6.39 26.70
CA ASP A 269 -5.83 -7.13 26.83
C ASP A 269 -6.05 -7.63 28.27
N ARG A 270 -5.04 -8.21 28.91
CA ARG A 270 -5.11 -8.62 30.33
C ARG A 270 -5.45 -7.45 31.24
N GLN A 271 -4.87 -6.29 31.02
CA GLN A 271 -5.18 -5.09 31.79
C GLN A 271 -6.65 -4.67 31.59
N LEU A 272 -7.15 -4.67 30.35
CA LEU A 272 -8.55 -4.41 30.02
C LEU A 272 -9.50 -5.36 30.79
N ILE A 273 -9.19 -6.66 30.79
CA ILE A 273 -9.97 -7.65 31.56
C ILE A 273 -9.98 -7.31 33.06
N GLN A 274 -8.83 -6.94 33.64
CA GLN A 274 -8.75 -6.54 35.05
C GLN A 274 -9.61 -5.30 35.35
N VAL A 275 -9.55 -4.28 34.51
CA VAL A 275 -10.37 -3.07 34.63
C VAL A 275 -11.86 -3.44 34.63
N ARG A 276 -12.29 -4.35 33.75
CA ARG A 276 -13.67 -4.83 33.69
C ARG A 276 -14.09 -5.58 34.94
N VAL A 277 -13.22 -6.43 35.47
CA VAL A 277 -13.52 -7.18 36.74
C VAL A 277 -13.71 -6.23 37.91
N VAL A 278 -12.83 -5.22 38.05
CA VAL A 278 -12.92 -4.23 39.14
C VAL A 278 -14.16 -3.36 39.01
N ARG A 279 -14.52 -2.95 37.81
CA ARG A 279 -15.75 -2.15 37.56
C ARG A 279 -17.05 -2.98 37.73
N ARG A 280 -16.98 -4.33 37.74
CA ARG A 280 -18.15 -5.25 37.76
C ARG A 280 -17.85 -6.57 38.48
N PRO A 281 -17.76 -6.59 39.83
CA PRO A 281 -17.40 -7.80 40.57
C PRO A 281 -18.45 -8.94 40.45
N GLU A 282 -19.70 -8.67 40.14
CA GLU A 282 -20.80 -9.69 40.27
C GLU A 282 -20.89 -10.71 39.10
N ARG A 283 -20.24 -10.50 37.98
CA ARG A 283 -20.38 -11.39 36.78
C ARG A 283 -19.24 -12.38 36.53
N TYR A 284 -18.08 -12.19 37.12
CA TYR A 284 -16.91 -13.06 36.87
C TYR A 284 -16.78 -14.24 37.85
N THR A 285 -17.55 -14.29 38.92
CA THR A 285 -17.51 -15.37 39.91
C THR A 285 -18.20 -16.68 39.47
N ARG A 286 -18.77 -16.79 38.27
CA ARG A 286 -19.51 -17.98 37.80
C ARG A 286 -18.88 -18.77 36.65
N ARG A 287 -17.58 -18.73 36.44
CA ARG A 287 -16.87 -19.69 35.58
C ARG A 287 -16.00 -20.60 36.45
N THR A 288 -16.57 -21.47 37.22
CA THR A 288 -15.92 -22.69 37.72
C THR A 288 -15.72 -23.63 36.52
N PRO A 289 -14.51 -24.18 36.30
CA PRO A 289 -14.29 -25.17 35.23
C PRO A 289 -15.17 -26.40 35.53
N PRO A 290 -15.67 -27.11 34.50
CA PRO A 290 -16.39 -28.35 34.71
C PRO A 290 -15.45 -29.36 35.33
N GLU A 291 -15.85 -29.92 36.50
CA GLU A 291 -15.20 -31.05 37.13
C GLU A 291 -15.07 -32.19 36.13
N LYS A 292 -13.83 -32.64 35.91
CA LYS A 292 -13.56 -33.88 35.20
C LYS A 292 -14.18 -35.03 36.03
N LYS A 293 -15.31 -35.56 35.57
CA LYS A 293 -15.79 -36.86 36.06
C LYS A 293 -14.79 -37.93 35.65
N LYS A 294 -14.32 -38.68 36.66
CA LYS A 294 -13.53 -39.90 36.53
C LYS A 294 -14.25 -40.97 35.74
#